data_1a6665225ddea6f0bd901bb7d4142eb4
#
_entry.id   1a6665225ddea6f0bd901bb7d4142eb4
#
_cell.length_a   1.000
_cell.length_b   1.000
_cell.length_c   1.000
_cell.angle_alpha   90.00
_cell.angle_beta   90.00
_cell.angle_gamma   90.00
#
_symmetry.space_group_name_H-M   'P 1'
#
loop_
_entity.id
_entity.type
_entity.pdbx_description
1 polymer ?
#
loop_
_entity_poly.entity_id
_entity_poly.type
_entity_poly.pdbx_seq_one_letter_code
_entity_poly.pdbx_strand_id
1 'polypeptide(L)'
;MELKTSVQYEDFGAVGDGVTDDMEAICAAHDYANSHNLPVKTRPDAEYYIGPRALTAIIETDTDWSTTRFIIDDRAVENNKTPCFLVRSKLKSFRLPIQKLVRDQKFLDLHPEQACYVKVTNSNEKKFIRLGLNQDKGSDQTDCFILEKDGSITTPIDWNYEQITEAIACPIEDKTLSIRGGIFTTIANQAESVYNYYSRGIDIIRSNTVVDGITHYVIGEGKHGSPYRGFINALDCANVTIQNSFFTGHKIYWTIGSAGLPVMMGSYDLHANSVVNFTLRNCRMNHINDRTRWGVIATNFCKNI
;
A
#
# COMPACT_ATOMS: atom_id res chain seq x y z
N MET A 1 8.49 -35.83 13.96
CA MET A 1 7.73 -34.79 13.27
C MET A 1 8.70 -33.62 13.06
N GLU A 2 9.17 -33.41 11.85
CA GLU A 2 10.04 -32.28 11.57
C GLU A 2 9.29 -30.97 11.82
N LEU A 3 9.92 -30.07 12.55
CA LEU A 3 9.35 -28.75 12.78
C LEU A 3 9.36 -27.97 11.46
N LYS A 4 8.19 -27.59 10.99
CA LYS A 4 8.03 -26.81 9.77
C LYS A 4 8.74 -25.46 9.96
N THR A 5 9.69 -25.13 9.08
CA THR A 5 10.48 -23.91 9.16
C THR A 5 9.95 -22.79 8.27
N SER A 6 9.04 -23.10 7.36
CA SER A 6 8.33 -22.15 6.48
C SER A 6 7.01 -22.77 6.01
N VAL A 7 6.15 -21.92 5.50
CA VAL A 7 4.83 -22.25 4.95
C VAL A 7 4.88 -22.12 3.43
N GLN A 8 4.27 -23.08 2.71
CA GLN A 8 4.09 -23.01 1.26
C GLN A 8 2.60 -22.95 0.93
N TYR A 9 2.22 -22.37 -0.20
CA TYR A 9 0.83 -22.25 -0.61
C TYR A 9 0.22 -23.62 -0.93
N GLU A 10 1.02 -24.55 -1.45
CA GLU A 10 0.63 -25.93 -1.73
C GLU A 10 0.21 -26.70 -0.48
N ASP A 11 0.73 -26.34 0.69
CA ASP A 11 0.32 -26.93 1.96
C ASP A 11 -1.17 -26.68 2.29
N PHE A 12 -1.78 -25.71 1.60
CA PHE A 12 -3.16 -25.27 1.78
C PHE A 12 -4.02 -25.46 0.52
N GLY A 13 -3.48 -26.20 -0.45
CA GLY A 13 -4.22 -26.60 -1.65
C GLY A 13 -4.03 -25.71 -2.87
N ALA A 14 -3.07 -24.80 -2.86
CA ALA A 14 -2.73 -24.07 -4.08
C ALA A 14 -2.17 -25.01 -5.15
N VAL A 15 -2.62 -24.83 -6.38
CA VAL A 15 -2.20 -25.65 -7.52
C VAL A 15 -0.99 -25.03 -8.23
N GLY A 16 -1.00 -23.73 -8.45
CA GLY A 16 0.10 -23.01 -9.09
C GLY A 16 0.27 -23.35 -10.56
N ASP A 17 -0.84 -23.57 -11.28
CA ASP A 17 -0.90 -23.94 -12.71
C ASP A 17 -1.21 -22.76 -13.64
N GLY A 18 -1.39 -21.55 -13.08
CA GLY A 18 -1.74 -20.34 -13.80
C GLY A 18 -3.20 -20.23 -14.24
N VAL A 19 -4.06 -21.17 -13.83
CA VAL A 19 -5.47 -21.27 -14.26
C VAL A 19 -6.43 -21.41 -13.09
N THR A 20 -6.08 -22.28 -12.13
CA THR A 20 -6.88 -22.53 -10.93
C THR A 20 -6.78 -21.31 -10.01
N ASP A 21 -7.92 -20.82 -9.50
CA ASP A 21 -7.92 -19.71 -8.54
C ASP A 21 -7.36 -20.16 -7.19
N ASP A 22 -6.13 -19.73 -6.92
CA ASP A 22 -5.36 -20.11 -5.73
C ASP A 22 -5.59 -19.17 -4.54
N MET A 23 -6.40 -18.11 -4.67
CA MET A 23 -6.47 -17.05 -3.67
C MET A 23 -6.92 -17.54 -2.28
N GLU A 24 -7.82 -18.51 -2.18
CA GLU A 24 -8.22 -19.08 -0.88
C GLU A 24 -7.05 -19.79 -0.20
N ALA A 25 -6.30 -20.58 -0.95
CA ALA A 25 -5.13 -21.29 -0.44
C ALA A 25 -4.02 -20.32 0.00
N ILE A 26 -3.79 -19.25 -0.78
CA ILE A 26 -2.87 -18.17 -0.44
C ILE A 26 -3.28 -17.48 0.87
N CYS A 27 -4.55 -17.14 1.04
CA CYS A 27 -5.07 -16.57 2.28
C CYS A 27 -4.84 -17.51 3.47
N ALA A 28 -5.23 -18.78 3.35
CA ALA A 28 -5.08 -19.76 4.41
C ALA A 28 -3.61 -20.00 4.81
N ALA A 29 -2.70 -19.99 3.83
CA ALA A 29 -1.27 -20.13 4.08
C ALA A 29 -0.72 -18.96 4.90
N HIS A 30 -1.07 -17.72 4.53
CA HIS A 30 -0.66 -16.54 5.29
C HIS A 30 -1.29 -16.50 6.68
N ASP A 31 -2.56 -16.88 6.85
CA ASP A 31 -3.21 -16.95 8.17
C ASP A 31 -2.51 -17.94 9.09
N TYR A 32 -2.12 -19.11 8.56
CA TYR A 32 -1.34 -20.09 9.30
C TYR A 32 0.06 -19.56 9.64
N ALA A 33 0.77 -18.97 8.66
CA ALA A 33 2.09 -18.39 8.86
C ALA A 33 2.08 -17.30 9.94
N ASN A 34 1.10 -16.41 9.91
CA ASN A 34 0.94 -15.32 10.87
C ASN A 34 0.71 -15.85 12.29
N SER A 35 -0.14 -16.88 12.45
CA SER A 35 -0.47 -17.45 13.77
C SER A 35 0.69 -18.25 14.38
N HIS A 36 1.61 -18.79 13.54
CA HIS A 36 2.74 -19.59 13.99
C HIS A 36 4.09 -18.84 13.91
N ASN A 37 4.09 -17.57 13.51
CA ASN A 37 5.30 -16.77 13.28
C ASN A 37 6.30 -17.43 12.30
N LEU A 38 5.79 -18.10 11.28
CA LEU A 38 6.60 -18.75 10.25
C LEU A 38 6.70 -17.85 9.01
N PRO A 39 7.84 -17.85 8.31
CA PRO A 39 7.91 -17.19 7.02
C PRO A 39 7.14 -17.98 5.96
N VAL A 40 6.63 -17.26 4.97
CA VAL A 40 6.09 -17.87 3.75
C VAL A 40 7.19 -17.97 2.70
N LYS A 41 7.30 -19.12 2.03
CA LYS A 41 8.19 -19.32 0.89
C LYS A 41 7.41 -20.03 -0.20
N THR A 42 7.44 -19.50 -1.41
CA THR A 42 6.73 -20.08 -2.54
C THR A 42 7.65 -20.95 -3.39
N ARG A 43 7.06 -21.80 -4.20
CA ARG A 43 7.76 -22.63 -5.16
C ARG A 43 8.15 -21.77 -6.39
N PRO A 44 9.43 -21.69 -6.77
CA PRO A 44 9.91 -20.77 -7.80
C PRO A 44 9.32 -20.97 -9.20
N ASP A 45 8.87 -22.19 -9.51
CA ASP A 45 8.27 -22.59 -10.79
C ASP A 45 6.75 -22.53 -10.84
N ALA A 46 6.10 -22.17 -9.73
CA ALA A 46 4.66 -22.05 -9.67
C ALA A 46 4.17 -20.77 -10.36
N GLU A 47 2.95 -20.84 -10.90
CA GLU A 47 2.21 -19.70 -11.42
C GLU A 47 0.81 -19.67 -10.78
N TYR A 48 0.63 -18.82 -9.77
CA TYR A 48 -0.64 -18.71 -9.06
C TYR A 48 -1.58 -17.74 -9.77
N TYR A 49 -2.81 -18.18 -9.99
CA TYR A 49 -3.85 -17.33 -10.54
C TYR A 49 -4.74 -16.78 -9.41
N ILE A 50 -4.94 -15.48 -9.44
CA ILE A 50 -5.79 -14.73 -8.50
C ILE A 50 -6.99 -14.21 -9.27
N GLY A 51 -8.13 -14.83 -9.03
CA GLY A 51 -9.37 -14.58 -9.72
C GLY A 51 -10.16 -13.37 -9.17
N PRO A 52 -11.47 -13.30 -9.50
CA PRO A 52 -12.29 -12.12 -9.27
C PRO A 52 -12.72 -11.90 -7.83
N ARG A 53 -12.55 -12.88 -6.94
CA ARG A 53 -13.10 -12.80 -5.58
C ARG A 53 -12.46 -11.71 -4.74
N ALA A 54 -13.29 -11.08 -3.88
CA ALA A 54 -12.86 -10.03 -2.97
C ALA A 54 -12.17 -10.62 -1.72
N LEU A 55 -11.05 -11.33 -1.92
CA LEU A 55 -10.24 -11.93 -0.87
C LEU A 55 -8.90 -11.19 -0.73
N THR A 56 -8.37 -11.14 0.48
CA THR A 56 -7.08 -10.51 0.79
C THR A 56 -6.22 -11.43 1.66
N ALA A 57 -5.03 -11.75 1.20
CA ALA A 57 -4.02 -12.44 2.00
C ALA A 57 -3.34 -11.43 2.94
N ILE A 58 -3.38 -11.69 4.25
CA ILE A 58 -2.80 -10.83 5.27
C ILE A 58 -1.35 -11.25 5.54
N ILE A 59 -0.41 -10.35 5.31
CA ILE A 59 1.02 -10.59 5.51
C ILE A 59 1.48 -9.92 6.80
N GLU A 60 1.84 -10.74 7.81
CA GLU A 60 2.41 -10.29 9.09
C GLU A 60 3.78 -10.94 9.36
N THR A 61 4.27 -11.80 8.45
CA THR A 61 5.56 -12.50 8.54
C THR A 61 6.36 -12.35 7.25
N ASP A 62 7.67 -12.56 7.34
CA ASP A 62 8.55 -12.48 6.18
C ASP A 62 8.03 -13.40 5.06
N THR A 63 8.03 -12.89 3.85
CA THR A 63 7.50 -13.59 2.67
C THR A 63 8.53 -13.56 1.55
N ASP A 64 8.88 -14.73 1.05
CA ASP A 64 9.80 -14.89 -0.09
C ASP A 64 9.09 -15.59 -1.24
N TRP A 65 8.72 -14.80 -2.23
CA TRP A 65 8.11 -15.26 -3.48
C TRP A 65 9.14 -15.68 -4.54
N SER A 66 10.44 -15.42 -4.29
CA SER A 66 11.50 -15.79 -5.23
C SER A 66 11.18 -15.39 -6.69
N THR A 67 11.18 -16.35 -7.61
CA THR A 67 10.82 -16.17 -9.04
C THR A 67 9.39 -16.65 -9.37
N THR A 68 8.59 -16.93 -8.37
CA THR A 68 7.19 -17.34 -8.52
C THR A 68 6.38 -16.31 -9.30
N ARG A 69 5.49 -16.80 -10.14
CA ARG A 69 4.61 -15.96 -10.96
C ARG A 69 3.22 -15.85 -10.36
N PHE A 70 2.60 -14.70 -10.55
CA PHE A 70 1.23 -14.42 -10.13
C PHE A 70 0.48 -13.76 -11.29
N ILE A 71 -0.70 -14.25 -11.60
CA ILE A 71 -1.62 -13.63 -12.54
C ILE A 71 -2.77 -13.05 -11.73
N ILE A 72 -2.94 -11.73 -11.76
CA ILE A 72 -4.08 -11.03 -11.12
C ILE A 72 -5.05 -10.64 -12.23
N ASP A 73 -6.24 -11.24 -12.22
CA ASP A 73 -7.25 -10.98 -13.25
C ASP A 73 -8.27 -9.95 -12.79
N ASP A 74 -8.17 -8.74 -13.32
CA ASP A 74 -9.03 -7.62 -12.97
C ASP A 74 -10.20 -7.40 -13.94
N ARG A 75 -10.41 -8.31 -14.91
CA ARG A 75 -11.47 -8.14 -15.91
C ARG A 75 -12.89 -8.20 -15.36
N ALA A 76 -13.10 -8.97 -14.28
CA ALA A 76 -14.44 -9.19 -13.72
C ALA A 76 -14.39 -9.36 -12.19
N VAL A 77 -13.93 -8.32 -11.47
CA VAL A 77 -13.72 -8.39 -10.02
C VAL A 77 -14.98 -8.05 -9.23
N GLU A 78 -15.22 -8.75 -8.12
CA GLU A 78 -16.33 -8.48 -7.19
C GLU A 78 -16.16 -7.11 -6.49
N ASN A 79 -14.95 -6.74 -6.15
CA ASN A 79 -14.63 -5.45 -5.52
C ASN A 79 -13.25 -4.96 -5.98
N ASN A 80 -13.23 -3.89 -6.73
CA ASN A 80 -12.01 -3.31 -7.27
C ASN A 80 -11.15 -2.55 -6.23
N LYS A 81 -11.58 -2.48 -4.97
CA LYS A 81 -10.86 -1.84 -3.86
C LYS A 81 -10.21 -2.85 -2.91
N THR A 82 -10.47 -4.15 -3.09
CA THR A 82 -9.91 -5.18 -2.23
C THR A 82 -8.51 -5.56 -2.70
N PRO A 83 -7.44 -5.25 -1.96
CA PRO A 83 -6.08 -5.63 -2.35
C PRO A 83 -5.93 -7.15 -2.29
N CYS A 84 -5.10 -7.73 -3.17
CA CYS A 84 -4.76 -9.14 -3.11
C CYS A 84 -3.92 -9.45 -1.85
N PHE A 85 -3.02 -8.53 -1.50
CA PHE A 85 -2.15 -8.67 -0.33
C PHE A 85 -2.23 -7.43 0.56
N LEU A 86 -2.34 -7.63 1.87
CA LEU A 86 -2.31 -6.56 2.86
C LEU A 86 -1.19 -6.83 3.88
N VAL A 87 -0.17 -5.99 3.87
CA VAL A 87 0.92 -6.02 4.83
C VAL A 87 0.54 -5.18 6.03
N ARG A 88 0.36 -5.81 7.18
CA ARG A 88 -0.05 -5.13 8.40
C ARG A 88 0.79 -5.53 9.61
N SER A 89 0.73 -4.71 10.64
CA SER A 89 1.31 -5.01 11.95
C SER A 89 0.37 -5.90 12.78
N LYS A 90 0.96 -6.73 13.64
CA LYS A 90 0.24 -7.44 14.70
C LYS A 90 -0.11 -6.51 15.87
N LEU A 91 0.57 -5.38 15.98
CA LEU A 91 0.35 -4.40 17.03
C LEU A 91 -0.88 -3.55 16.72
N LYS A 92 -1.65 -3.25 17.74
CA LYS A 92 -2.88 -2.48 17.59
C LYS A 92 -2.60 -0.98 17.71
N SER A 93 -3.24 -0.19 16.86
CA SER A 93 -3.27 1.25 16.99
C SER A 93 -4.07 1.67 18.21
N PHE A 94 -3.76 2.85 18.77
CA PHE A 94 -4.44 3.43 19.91
C PHE A 94 -4.53 4.95 19.79
N ARG A 95 -5.42 5.56 20.56
CA ARG A 95 -5.56 7.02 20.60
C ARG A 95 -4.57 7.64 21.56
N LEU A 96 -3.99 8.78 21.16
CA LEU A 96 -3.14 9.62 22.01
C LEU A 96 -3.93 10.83 22.52
N PRO A 97 -3.70 11.28 23.76
CA PRO A 97 -4.37 12.43 24.34
C PRO A 97 -3.74 13.77 23.90
N ILE A 98 -3.46 13.92 22.62
CA ILE A 98 -2.87 15.14 22.05
C ILE A 98 -4.01 16.10 21.71
N GLN A 99 -4.01 17.28 22.29
CA GLN A 99 -5.05 18.31 22.05
C GLN A 99 -4.56 19.44 21.16
N LYS A 100 -3.27 19.77 21.25
CA LYS A 100 -2.62 20.86 20.52
C LYS A 100 -1.24 20.45 20.06
N LEU A 101 -0.77 21.04 18.97
CA LEU A 101 0.60 20.93 18.49
C LEU A 101 1.06 22.28 17.95
N VAL A 102 2.35 22.51 18.02
CA VAL A 102 2.98 23.70 17.43
C VAL A 102 3.87 23.25 16.28
N ARG A 103 3.92 24.03 15.22
CA ARG A 103 4.82 23.81 14.11
C ARG A 103 6.27 23.62 14.60
N ASP A 104 6.95 22.64 14.02
CA ASP A 104 8.33 22.27 14.37
C ASP A 104 8.53 21.81 15.84
N GLN A 105 7.46 21.44 16.52
CA GLN A 105 7.53 20.84 17.86
C GLN A 105 8.42 19.59 17.84
N LYS A 106 9.33 19.49 18.82
CA LYS A 106 10.32 18.40 18.89
C LYS A 106 10.08 17.40 20.00
N PHE A 107 9.13 17.67 20.87
CA PHE A 107 8.88 16.85 22.05
C PHE A 107 7.41 16.90 22.47
N LEU A 108 6.93 15.75 22.92
CA LEU A 108 5.65 15.59 23.63
C LEU A 108 5.94 14.87 24.94
N ASP A 109 5.28 15.28 26.03
CA ASP A 109 5.34 14.57 27.30
C ASP A 109 4.46 13.31 27.26
N LEU A 110 4.83 12.42 26.33
CA LEU A 110 4.19 11.12 26.08
C LEU A 110 5.29 10.08 25.86
N HIS A 111 5.18 8.96 26.54
CA HIS A 111 6.21 7.90 26.53
C HIS A 111 5.58 6.57 26.10
N PRO A 112 5.36 6.33 24.80
CA PRO A 112 4.83 5.06 24.34
C PRO A 112 5.85 3.93 24.57
N GLU A 113 5.36 2.70 24.73
CA GLU A 113 6.22 1.53 24.91
C GLU A 113 7.15 1.28 23.71
N GLN A 114 6.71 1.71 22.52
CA GLN A 114 7.45 1.62 21.27
C GLN A 114 7.35 2.94 20.52
N ALA A 115 8.31 3.22 19.62
CA ALA A 115 8.16 4.30 18.66
C ALA A 115 6.84 4.13 17.88
N CYS A 116 6.17 5.22 17.58
CA CYS A 116 4.88 5.19 16.91
C CYS A 116 4.88 6.09 15.66
N TYR A 117 4.31 5.61 14.58
CA TYR A 117 3.75 6.49 13.58
C TYR A 117 2.49 7.13 14.15
N VAL A 118 2.43 8.44 14.15
CA VAL A 118 1.29 9.20 14.68
C VAL A 118 0.66 10.00 13.55
N LYS A 119 -0.66 9.89 13.43
CA LYS A 119 -1.48 10.72 12.54
C LYS A 119 -2.41 11.58 13.39
N VAL A 120 -2.37 12.88 13.18
CA VAL A 120 -3.24 13.86 13.85
C VAL A 120 -4.15 14.55 12.86
N THR A 121 -5.38 14.80 13.22
CA THR A 121 -6.37 15.46 12.39
C THR A 121 -7.15 16.49 13.19
N ASN A 122 -7.36 17.65 12.59
CA ASN A 122 -8.36 18.62 13.01
C ASN A 122 -9.45 18.73 11.92
N SER A 123 -10.57 18.07 12.12
CA SER A 123 -11.68 18.06 11.17
C SER A 123 -12.44 19.39 11.05
N ASN A 124 -12.20 20.31 12.00
CA ASN A 124 -12.81 21.64 12.02
C ASN A 124 -12.08 22.64 11.09
N GLU A 125 -10.86 22.29 10.68
CA GLU A 125 -10.01 23.09 9.79
C GLU A 125 -9.85 22.41 8.43
N LYS A 126 -10.05 23.12 7.34
CA LYS A 126 -9.86 22.59 5.99
C LYS A 126 -8.62 23.18 5.35
N LYS A 127 -7.79 22.30 4.81
CA LYS A 127 -6.58 22.64 4.04
C LYS A 127 -6.69 22.08 2.61
N PHE A 128 -5.74 22.40 1.77
CA PHE A 128 -5.65 21.92 0.39
C PHE A 128 -6.96 22.07 -0.40
N ILE A 129 -7.62 23.22 -0.23
CA ILE A 129 -8.85 23.55 -0.96
C ILE A 129 -8.44 23.91 -2.38
N ARG A 130 -9.04 23.24 -3.35
CA ARG A 130 -8.94 23.57 -4.77
C ARG A 130 -10.31 23.43 -5.44
N LEU A 131 -10.58 24.22 -6.44
CA LEU A 131 -11.79 24.10 -7.26
C LEU A 131 -11.69 22.85 -8.14
N GLY A 132 -12.77 22.15 -8.30
CA GLY A 132 -12.87 20.96 -9.14
C GLY A 132 -13.67 19.83 -8.50
N LEU A 133 -13.85 18.75 -9.24
CA LEU A 133 -14.82 17.71 -8.94
C LEU A 133 -14.68 17.07 -7.55
N ASN A 134 -13.48 16.96 -7.03
CA ASN A 134 -13.22 16.18 -5.81
C ASN A 134 -12.58 16.99 -4.68
N GLN A 135 -12.36 18.29 -4.84
CA GLN A 135 -11.51 19.05 -3.92
C GLN A 135 -12.15 20.36 -3.41
N ASP A 136 -13.37 20.67 -3.82
CA ASP A 136 -14.03 21.96 -3.47
C ASP A 136 -14.18 22.16 -1.96
N LYS A 137 -14.33 21.06 -1.21
CA LYS A 137 -14.48 21.08 0.25
C LYS A 137 -13.14 21.07 1.00
N GLY A 138 -12.04 20.84 0.29
CA GLY A 138 -10.72 20.68 0.90
C GLY A 138 -10.55 19.36 1.69
N SER A 139 -9.35 19.16 2.19
CA SER A 139 -9.01 18.07 3.12
C SER A 139 -8.90 18.60 4.53
N ASP A 140 -9.21 17.77 5.51
CA ASP A 140 -9.02 18.12 6.93
C ASP A 140 -7.55 18.47 7.19
N GLN A 141 -7.30 19.40 8.09
CA GLN A 141 -5.96 19.68 8.56
C GLN A 141 -5.39 18.42 9.20
N THR A 142 -4.42 17.81 8.54
CA THR A 142 -3.84 16.53 8.95
C THR A 142 -2.32 16.61 8.90
N ASP A 143 -1.66 15.90 9.80
CA ASP A 143 -0.22 15.74 9.83
C ASP A 143 0.15 14.32 10.27
N CYS A 144 1.36 13.88 9.91
CA CYS A 144 1.91 12.62 10.37
C CYS A 144 3.38 12.78 10.76
N PHE A 145 3.77 12.07 11.82
CA PHE A 145 5.11 12.13 12.36
C PHE A 145 5.48 10.85 13.12
N ILE A 146 6.75 10.72 13.48
CA ILE A 146 7.22 9.65 14.36
C ILE A 146 7.43 10.22 15.76
N LEU A 147 6.78 9.57 16.73
CA LEU A 147 6.95 9.81 18.16
C LEU A 147 7.79 8.67 18.73
N GLU A 148 8.95 9.02 19.28
CA GLU A 148 9.85 8.07 19.90
C GLU A 148 9.43 7.72 21.35
N LYS A 149 10.03 6.66 21.91
CA LYS A 149 9.74 6.19 23.27
C LYS A 149 10.01 7.25 24.36
N ASP A 150 10.97 8.12 24.11
CA ASP A 150 11.35 9.20 25.03
C ASP A 150 10.50 10.46 24.88
N GLY A 151 9.52 10.46 23.97
CA GLY A 151 8.67 11.61 23.68
C GLY A 151 9.24 12.54 22.61
N SER A 152 10.42 12.27 22.07
CA SER A 152 10.97 13.06 20.96
C SER A 152 10.20 12.85 19.66
N ILE A 153 10.10 13.91 18.87
CA ILE A 153 9.48 13.90 17.54
C ILE A 153 10.59 14.03 16.51
N THR A 154 10.81 12.99 15.72
CA THR A 154 11.89 12.93 14.75
C THR A 154 11.52 13.50 13.38
N THR A 155 10.22 13.72 13.14
CA THR A 155 9.70 14.27 11.89
C THR A 155 9.05 15.63 12.14
N PRO A 156 9.32 16.68 11.32
CA PRO A 156 8.74 18.00 11.54
C PRO A 156 7.21 17.99 11.61
N ILE A 157 6.64 18.78 12.51
CA ILE A 157 5.22 19.13 12.52
C ILE A 157 5.03 20.32 11.58
N ASP A 158 4.14 20.23 10.59
CA ASP A 158 3.99 21.24 9.54
C ASP A 158 3.05 22.38 9.95
N TRP A 159 2.15 22.14 10.90
CA TRP A 159 1.08 23.08 11.24
C TRP A 159 1.02 23.40 12.74
N ASN A 160 0.51 24.59 13.05
CA ASN A 160 -0.03 24.85 14.38
C ASN A 160 -1.44 24.25 14.47
N TYR A 161 -1.69 23.46 15.51
CA TYR A 161 -3.00 22.90 15.82
C TYR A 161 -3.52 23.53 17.11
N GLU A 162 -4.48 24.43 16.99
CA GLU A 162 -5.20 24.96 18.17
C GLU A 162 -6.13 23.90 18.77
N GLN A 163 -6.57 22.97 17.95
CA GLN A 163 -7.38 21.83 18.34
C GLN A 163 -7.02 20.61 17.49
N ILE A 164 -6.95 19.45 18.12
CA ILE A 164 -6.86 18.15 17.47
C ILE A 164 -8.13 17.37 17.78
N THR A 165 -8.84 16.94 16.75
CA THR A 165 -10.06 16.14 16.89
C THR A 165 -9.78 14.65 16.97
N GLU A 166 -8.66 14.22 16.37
CA GLU A 166 -8.21 12.84 16.42
C GLU A 166 -6.68 12.75 16.36
N ALA A 167 -6.11 11.89 17.22
CA ALA A 167 -4.70 11.53 17.21
C ALA A 167 -4.59 10.01 17.38
N ILE A 168 -4.12 9.33 16.34
CA ILE A 168 -3.95 7.88 16.28
C ILE A 168 -2.47 7.54 16.21
N ALA A 169 -2.03 6.67 17.12
CA ALA A 169 -0.69 6.09 17.13
C ALA A 169 -0.73 4.65 16.63
N CYS A 170 0.13 4.35 15.67
CA CYS A 170 0.38 2.99 15.18
C CYS A 170 1.79 2.60 15.61
N PRO A 171 1.95 1.64 16.54
CA PRO A 171 3.27 1.23 17.02
C PRO A 171 4.14 0.72 15.87
N ILE A 172 5.41 1.07 15.89
CA ILE A 172 6.41 0.64 14.91
C ILE A 172 7.12 -0.59 15.48
N GLU A 173 6.95 -1.74 14.83
CA GLU A 173 7.65 -2.95 15.24
C GLU A 173 9.17 -2.80 15.02
N ASP A 174 9.99 -3.22 16.00
CA ASP A 174 11.44 -3.14 15.91
C ASP A 174 11.98 -4.00 14.75
N LYS A 175 11.34 -5.15 14.51
CA LYS A 175 11.72 -6.05 13.41
C LYS A 175 11.20 -5.52 12.07
N THR A 176 12.10 -5.36 11.10
CA THR A 176 11.72 -5.12 9.71
C THR A 176 11.09 -6.36 9.11
N LEU A 177 9.91 -6.20 8.49
CA LEU A 177 9.29 -7.23 7.68
C LEU A 177 9.83 -7.17 6.26
N SER A 178 10.19 -8.32 5.72
CA SER A 178 10.76 -8.45 4.37
C SER A 178 9.80 -9.20 3.43
N ILE A 179 9.54 -8.58 2.28
CA ILE A 179 8.83 -9.21 1.16
C ILE A 179 9.80 -9.23 -0.02
N ARG A 180 10.08 -10.43 -0.55
CA ARG A 180 11.09 -10.61 -1.58
C ARG A 180 10.55 -11.31 -2.82
N GLY A 181 11.01 -10.86 -3.97
CA GLY A 181 10.74 -11.48 -5.26
C GLY A 181 9.26 -11.38 -5.69
N GLY A 182 8.88 -12.29 -6.56
CA GLY A 182 7.55 -12.32 -7.17
C GLY A 182 7.49 -11.59 -8.51
N ILE A 183 6.94 -12.29 -9.50
CA ILE A 183 6.68 -11.76 -10.85
C ILE A 183 5.17 -11.69 -11.04
N PHE A 184 4.63 -10.50 -10.98
CA PHE A 184 3.20 -10.26 -11.06
C PHE A 184 2.79 -9.79 -12.45
N THR A 185 1.70 -10.33 -12.96
CA THR A 185 1.06 -9.88 -14.21
C THR A 185 -0.39 -9.53 -13.92
N THR A 186 -0.74 -8.24 -14.00
CA THR A 186 -2.13 -7.82 -13.95
C THR A 186 -2.73 -7.89 -15.35
N ILE A 187 -3.82 -8.65 -15.50
CA ILE A 187 -4.70 -8.56 -16.67
C ILE A 187 -5.64 -7.39 -16.41
N ALA A 188 -5.48 -6.32 -17.18
CA ALA A 188 -6.11 -5.04 -16.94
C ALA A 188 -7.65 -5.12 -16.99
N ASN A 189 -8.31 -4.35 -16.14
CA ASN A 189 -9.74 -4.21 -16.15
C ASN A 189 -10.24 -3.61 -17.46
N GLN A 190 -11.46 -4.00 -17.85
CA GLN A 190 -12.16 -3.52 -19.04
C GLN A 190 -13.41 -2.69 -18.64
N ALA A 191 -13.42 -2.16 -17.42
CA ALA A 191 -14.53 -1.36 -16.91
C ALA A 191 -14.70 -0.06 -17.72
N GLU A 192 -15.86 0.56 -17.60
CA GLU A 192 -16.06 1.90 -18.12
C GLU A 192 -15.01 2.86 -17.54
N SER A 193 -14.47 3.73 -18.37
CA SER A 193 -13.44 4.70 -17.97
C SER A 193 -14.08 5.81 -17.12
N VAL A 194 -14.14 5.58 -15.83
CA VAL A 194 -14.68 6.51 -14.84
C VAL A 194 -13.68 6.75 -13.71
N TYR A 195 -13.93 7.78 -12.90
CA TYR A 195 -13.09 8.13 -11.76
C TYR A 195 -13.25 7.11 -10.60
N ASN A 196 -12.84 5.88 -10.84
CA ASN A 196 -12.96 4.76 -9.91
C ASN A 196 -11.69 3.90 -9.94
N TYR A 197 -10.70 4.26 -9.13
CA TYR A 197 -9.43 3.56 -9.10
C TYR A 197 -9.54 2.10 -8.66
N TYR A 198 -8.92 1.20 -9.40
CA TYR A 198 -8.65 -0.16 -8.98
C TYR A 198 -7.47 -0.19 -8.00
N SER A 199 -7.54 -1.04 -6.99
CA SER A 199 -6.50 -1.24 -5.97
C SER A 199 -6.43 -2.71 -5.60
N ARG A 200 -5.87 -3.52 -6.50
CA ARG A 200 -5.84 -4.98 -6.41
C ARG A 200 -4.43 -5.57 -6.27
N GLY A 201 -3.46 -4.77 -5.91
CA GLY A 201 -2.07 -5.19 -5.69
C GLY A 201 -1.75 -5.47 -4.23
N ILE A 202 -0.72 -4.79 -3.74
CA ILE A 202 -0.17 -4.94 -2.38
C ILE A 202 -0.38 -3.63 -1.62
N ASP A 203 -1.19 -3.66 -0.58
CA ASP A 203 -1.32 -2.53 0.35
C ASP A 203 -0.42 -2.75 1.57
N ILE A 204 0.32 -1.71 1.95
CA ILE A 204 1.25 -1.71 3.09
C ILE A 204 0.76 -0.68 4.11
N ILE A 205 0.29 -1.17 5.24
CA ILE A 205 -0.12 -0.35 6.39
C ILE A 205 0.75 -0.64 7.63
N ARG A 206 1.87 -1.35 7.43
CA ARG A 206 2.85 -1.70 8.45
C ARG A 206 4.10 -0.86 8.28
N SER A 207 4.51 -0.22 9.35
CA SER A 207 5.82 0.45 9.40
C SER A 207 6.97 -0.57 9.40
N ASN A 208 8.19 -0.13 9.12
CA ASN A 208 9.39 -0.96 9.01
C ASN A 208 9.19 -2.15 8.05
N THR A 209 8.85 -1.84 6.79
CA THR A 209 8.63 -2.83 5.73
C THR A 209 9.58 -2.61 4.56
N VAL A 210 10.20 -3.68 4.09
CA VAL A 210 11.05 -3.69 2.90
C VAL A 210 10.43 -4.62 1.86
N VAL A 211 10.22 -4.08 0.65
CA VAL A 211 9.84 -4.83 -0.55
C VAL A 211 11.02 -4.85 -1.49
N ASP A 212 11.50 -6.02 -1.85
CA ASP A 212 12.75 -6.21 -2.59
C ASP A 212 12.58 -7.14 -3.79
N GLY A 213 12.88 -6.65 -4.99
CA GLY A 213 12.97 -7.48 -6.19
C GLY A 213 11.63 -7.87 -6.81
N ILE A 214 10.55 -7.11 -6.60
CA ILE A 214 9.26 -7.34 -7.27
C ILE A 214 9.37 -6.93 -8.75
N THR A 215 8.75 -7.74 -9.62
CA THR A 215 8.51 -7.39 -11.02
C THR A 215 7.01 -7.34 -11.27
N HIS A 216 6.52 -6.26 -11.88
CA HIS A 216 5.11 -6.11 -12.21
C HIS A 216 4.92 -5.77 -13.68
N TYR A 217 4.10 -6.58 -14.35
CA TYR A 217 3.65 -6.38 -15.73
C TYR A 217 2.15 -6.10 -15.78
N VAL A 218 1.75 -5.34 -16.80
CA VAL A 218 0.34 -5.12 -17.13
C VAL A 218 0.11 -5.56 -18.57
N ILE A 219 -0.92 -6.36 -18.77
CA ILE A 219 -1.36 -6.85 -20.08
C ILE A 219 -2.87 -6.65 -20.28
N GLY A 220 -3.35 -6.78 -21.51
CA GLY A 220 -4.78 -6.75 -21.80
C GLY A 220 -5.42 -5.37 -21.71
N GLU A 221 -4.65 -4.28 -21.64
CA GLU A 221 -5.20 -2.93 -21.69
C GLU A 221 -5.88 -2.67 -23.03
N GLY A 222 -7.11 -2.17 -22.96
CA GLY A 222 -7.95 -1.85 -24.12
C GLY A 222 -8.21 -0.36 -24.27
N LYS A 223 -9.29 -0.04 -24.98
CA LYS A 223 -9.77 1.34 -25.15
C LYS A 223 -10.45 1.89 -23.90
N HIS A 224 -10.98 1.02 -23.07
CA HIS A 224 -11.67 1.34 -21.81
C HIS A 224 -10.93 0.69 -20.65
N GLY A 225 -11.04 1.29 -19.49
CA GLY A 225 -10.48 0.80 -18.28
C GLY A 225 -10.49 1.90 -17.21
N SER A 226 -10.83 1.55 -16.00
CA SER A 226 -10.66 2.45 -14.87
C SER A 226 -9.19 2.50 -14.45
N PRO A 227 -8.70 3.64 -13.96
CA PRO A 227 -7.31 3.80 -13.59
C PRO A 227 -6.95 2.95 -12.35
N TYR A 228 -5.66 2.72 -12.16
CA TYR A 228 -5.13 2.01 -11.00
C TYR A 228 -4.53 2.98 -9.98
N ARG A 229 -4.83 2.75 -8.71
CA ARG A 229 -4.32 3.55 -7.60
C ARG A 229 -2.83 3.30 -7.35
N GLY A 230 -2.37 2.08 -7.60
CA GLY A 230 -1.01 1.59 -7.45
C GLY A 230 -1.02 0.07 -7.41
N PHE A 231 0.04 -0.56 -7.92
CA PHE A 231 0.28 -1.97 -7.66
C PHE A 231 0.77 -2.16 -6.20
N ILE A 232 1.63 -1.24 -5.73
CA ILE A 232 2.00 -1.16 -4.31
C ILE A 232 1.52 0.16 -3.75
N ASN A 233 0.74 0.10 -2.68
CA ASN A 233 0.25 1.27 -1.95
C ASN A 233 0.78 1.25 -0.51
N ALA A 234 1.54 2.26 -0.11
CA ALA A 234 1.93 2.48 1.28
C ALA A 234 0.99 3.53 1.90
N LEU A 235 0.34 3.18 3.00
CA LEU A 235 -0.75 3.97 3.58
C LEU A 235 -0.57 4.08 5.09
N ASP A 236 -0.62 5.31 5.62
CA ASP A 236 -0.65 5.58 7.06
C ASP A 236 0.41 4.79 7.88
N CYS A 237 1.66 4.82 7.42
CA CYS A 237 2.77 4.09 8.03
C CYS A 237 4.10 4.84 7.88
N ALA A 238 5.16 4.27 8.42
CA ALA A 238 6.50 4.86 8.37
C ALA A 238 7.58 3.83 7.95
N ASN A 239 8.72 4.32 7.46
CA ASN A 239 9.89 3.52 7.16
C ASN A 239 9.59 2.38 6.16
N VAL A 240 9.08 2.73 5.00
CA VAL A 240 8.82 1.78 3.90
C VAL A 240 9.88 1.95 2.83
N THR A 241 10.53 0.85 2.47
CA THR A 241 11.50 0.81 1.36
C THR A 241 11.03 -0.14 0.28
N ILE A 242 10.99 0.33 -0.97
CA ILE A 242 10.80 -0.49 -2.15
C ILE A 242 12.08 -0.42 -2.96
N GLN A 243 12.69 -1.57 -3.23
CA GLN A 243 13.99 -1.60 -3.89
C GLN A 243 14.13 -2.71 -4.92
N ASN A 244 15.11 -2.55 -5.83
CA ASN A 244 15.52 -3.52 -6.83
C ASN A 244 14.35 -4.07 -7.67
N SER A 245 13.32 -3.26 -7.89
CA SER A 245 12.03 -3.67 -8.44
C SER A 245 11.80 -3.08 -9.83
N PHE A 246 10.97 -3.75 -10.63
CA PHE A 246 10.66 -3.34 -11.98
C PHE A 246 9.14 -3.21 -12.17
N PHE A 247 8.70 -2.07 -12.74
CA PHE A 247 7.30 -1.77 -13.01
C PHE A 247 7.13 -1.30 -14.44
N THR A 248 6.17 -1.87 -15.17
CA THR A 248 5.97 -1.52 -16.57
C THR A 248 5.11 -0.29 -16.79
N GLY A 249 4.28 0.05 -15.81
CA GLY A 249 3.31 1.12 -15.94
C GLY A 249 2.15 0.79 -16.88
N HIS A 250 1.05 1.47 -16.70
CA HIS A 250 -0.11 1.39 -17.57
C HIS A 250 0.05 2.27 -18.81
N LYS A 251 -0.41 1.81 -19.96
CA LYS A 251 -0.14 2.47 -21.25
C LYS A 251 -1.30 3.27 -21.81
N ILE A 252 -2.54 2.90 -21.51
CA ILE A 252 -3.71 3.46 -22.17
C ILE A 252 -4.79 3.80 -21.12
N TYR A 253 -5.17 5.07 -21.09
CA TYR A 253 -6.35 5.52 -20.36
C TYR A 253 -7.19 6.41 -21.23
N TRP A 254 -8.44 6.04 -21.33
CA TRP A 254 -9.40 6.87 -22.00
C TRP A 254 -9.93 7.95 -21.09
N THR A 255 -10.38 8.95 -21.74
CA THR A 255 -11.00 10.13 -21.19
C THR A 255 -12.13 9.79 -20.25
N ILE A 256 -12.07 10.30 -19.04
CA ILE A 256 -13.19 10.32 -18.11
C ILE A 256 -13.66 11.76 -17.88
N GLY A 257 -14.92 11.92 -17.55
CA GLY A 257 -15.46 13.23 -17.19
C GLY A 257 -14.92 13.70 -15.85
N SER A 258 -14.33 14.89 -15.81
CA SER A 258 -13.98 15.57 -14.58
C SER A 258 -14.34 17.05 -14.74
N ALA A 259 -14.99 17.63 -13.75
CA ALA A 259 -15.49 19.01 -13.79
C ALA A 259 -16.29 19.33 -15.09
N GLY A 260 -17.04 18.36 -15.59
CA GLY A 260 -17.85 18.48 -16.81
C GLY A 260 -17.06 18.42 -18.12
N LEU A 261 -15.76 18.19 -18.07
CA LEU A 261 -14.88 18.06 -19.24
C LEU A 261 -14.24 16.67 -19.30
N PRO A 262 -14.09 16.10 -20.52
CA PRO A 262 -13.31 14.88 -20.69
C PRO A 262 -11.85 15.13 -20.38
N VAL A 263 -11.28 14.35 -19.47
CA VAL A 263 -9.87 14.41 -19.09
C VAL A 263 -9.28 13.02 -19.04
N MET A 264 -8.01 12.90 -19.35
CA MET A 264 -7.28 11.65 -19.16
C MET A 264 -6.88 11.52 -17.70
N MET A 265 -7.00 10.30 -17.15
CA MET A 265 -6.52 9.97 -15.82
C MET A 265 -5.24 9.13 -15.88
N GLY A 266 -4.33 9.45 -14.97
CA GLY A 266 -3.15 8.64 -14.74
C GLY A 266 -3.44 7.42 -13.88
N SER A 267 -2.73 6.34 -14.14
CA SER A 267 -2.57 5.23 -13.22
C SER A 267 -1.20 5.23 -12.61
N TYR A 268 -1.13 4.64 -11.43
CA TYR A 268 0.11 4.59 -10.68
C TYR A 268 0.61 3.15 -10.54
N ASP A 269 1.93 2.96 -10.53
CA ASP A 269 2.56 1.72 -10.12
C ASP A 269 2.76 1.70 -8.60
N LEU A 270 3.20 2.83 -8.06
CA LEU A 270 3.49 3.01 -6.64
C LEU A 270 2.76 4.24 -6.11
N HIS A 271 2.11 4.08 -4.98
CA HIS A 271 1.39 5.15 -4.31
C HIS A 271 1.76 5.19 -2.83
N ALA A 272 2.18 6.34 -2.35
CA ALA A 272 2.36 6.63 -0.94
C ALA A 272 1.31 7.66 -0.48
N ASN A 273 0.65 7.41 0.64
CA ASN A 273 -0.36 8.31 1.21
C ASN A 273 -0.19 8.39 2.72
N SER A 274 0.07 9.58 3.23
CA SER A 274 0.33 9.82 4.65
C SER A 274 1.46 8.92 5.17
N VAL A 275 2.59 8.87 4.46
CA VAL A 275 3.72 8.02 4.80
C VAL A 275 4.91 8.89 5.23
N VAL A 276 5.60 8.46 6.26
CA VAL A 276 6.84 9.07 6.74
C VAL A 276 8.02 8.17 6.40
N ASN A 277 9.08 8.70 5.82
CA ASN A 277 10.26 7.96 5.39
C ASN A 277 9.93 6.86 4.36
N PHE A 278 9.55 7.26 3.16
CA PHE A 278 9.34 6.35 2.04
C PHE A 278 10.54 6.39 1.09
N THR A 279 11.14 5.23 0.82
CA THR A 279 12.34 5.13 0.00
C THR A 279 12.10 4.26 -1.23
N LEU A 280 12.40 4.80 -2.41
CA LEU A 280 12.57 4.04 -3.64
C LEU A 280 14.05 3.95 -3.97
N ARG A 281 14.58 2.75 -4.14
CA ARG A 281 15.99 2.53 -4.44
C ARG A 281 16.19 1.47 -5.51
N ASN A 282 17.01 1.77 -6.52
CA ASN A 282 17.35 0.84 -7.62
C ASN A 282 16.10 0.27 -8.31
N CYS A 283 15.03 1.06 -8.42
CA CYS A 283 13.81 0.66 -9.12
C CYS A 283 13.87 1.12 -10.57
N ARG A 284 13.34 0.29 -11.46
CA ARG A 284 13.17 0.64 -12.86
C ARG A 284 11.68 0.72 -13.18
N MET A 285 11.27 1.88 -13.69
CA MET A 285 9.90 2.16 -14.11
C MET A 285 9.91 2.71 -15.53
N ASN A 286 8.93 2.29 -16.34
CA ASN A 286 8.82 2.80 -17.71
C ASN A 286 8.38 4.28 -17.72
N HIS A 287 7.60 4.67 -16.72
CA HIS A 287 7.06 6.02 -16.62
C HIS A 287 7.13 6.54 -15.19
N ILE A 288 7.61 7.77 -15.04
CA ILE A 288 7.53 8.55 -13.82
C ILE A 288 6.90 9.88 -14.21
N ASN A 289 5.74 10.17 -13.61
CA ASN A 289 5.08 11.47 -13.78
C ASN A 289 4.80 11.84 -15.24
N ASP A 290 4.31 10.90 -16.02
CA ASP A 290 3.73 11.18 -17.34
C ASP A 290 2.28 11.67 -17.16
N ARG A 291 1.82 12.55 -18.03
CA ARG A 291 0.46 13.11 -18.00
C ARG A 291 -0.65 12.05 -18.06
N THR A 292 -0.37 10.89 -18.63
CA THR A 292 -1.30 9.78 -18.82
C THR A 292 -0.85 8.49 -18.12
N ARG A 293 0.37 8.43 -17.60
CA ARG A 293 1.02 7.22 -17.10
C ARG A 293 1.91 7.58 -15.92
N TRP A 294 1.33 7.75 -14.77
CA TRP A 294 2.08 8.17 -13.60
C TRP A 294 2.60 6.95 -12.83
N GLY A 295 3.89 6.68 -12.93
CA GLY A 295 4.51 5.54 -12.28
C GLY A 295 4.49 5.62 -10.77
N VAL A 296 4.81 6.79 -10.20
CA VAL A 296 4.88 7.00 -8.75
C VAL A 296 4.14 8.25 -8.35
N ILE A 297 3.39 8.16 -7.26
CA ILE A 297 2.77 9.33 -6.64
C ILE A 297 2.88 9.27 -5.12
N ALA A 298 3.20 10.40 -4.51
CA ALA A 298 3.07 10.63 -3.08
C ALA A 298 1.98 11.68 -2.85
N THR A 299 1.02 11.37 -2.00
CA THR A 299 -0.12 12.23 -1.72
C THR A 299 -0.35 12.41 -0.22
N ASN A 300 -1.11 13.46 0.13
CA ASN A 300 -1.66 13.66 1.46
C ASN A 300 -0.63 13.48 2.59
N PHE A 301 0.13 14.54 2.87
CA PHE A 301 0.97 14.62 4.07
C PHE A 301 2.15 13.64 4.13
N CYS A 302 2.63 13.12 3.00
CA CYS A 302 3.85 12.34 2.98
C CYS A 302 5.07 13.18 3.34
N LYS A 303 6.01 12.60 4.09
CA LYS A 303 7.25 13.25 4.52
C LYS A 303 8.48 12.37 4.26
N ASN A 304 9.61 13.00 3.94
CA ASN A 304 10.88 12.32 3.70
C ASN A 304 10.74 11.22 2.62
N ILE A 305 10.43 11.65 1.41
CA ILE A 305 10.32 10.77 0.24
C ILE A 305 11.64 10.77 -0.54
#